data_74c5af7ab75c4060a3511e7c3d3a5fba
#
_entry.id   74c5af7ab75c4060a3511e7c3d3a5fba
#
_cell.length_a   1.000
_cell.length_b   1.000
_cell.length_c   1.000
_cell.angle_alpha   90.00
_cell.angle_beta   90.00
_cell.angle_gamma   90.00
#
_symmetry.space_group_name_H-M   'P 1'
#
loop_
_entity.id
_entity.type
_entity.pdbx_description
1 polymer ?
#
loop_
_entity_poly.entity_id
_entity_poly.type
_entity_poly.pdbx_seq_one_letter_code
_entity_poly.pdbx_strand_id
1 'polypeptide(L)'
;MVACTAKSPSGTIDAMQKRVDAVERQVEMLYNQEFNDLVKDYQALDTTLARTKNIVAEMELLQAYLQQFETQRVVIKENVKFSRQQLSDLKEDVEQHLYDDETTAKYINDEETELRRMEAKIKYFQEKFDAQKKVVKQLRKE
;
A
#
# COMPACT_ATOMS: atom_id res chain seq x y z
N MET A 1 -33.52 -22.93 -6.55
CA MET A 1 -33.56 -21.47 -6.42
C MET A 1 -32.22 -21.01 -5.87
N VAL A 2 -31.38 -20.43 -6.72
CA VAL A 2 -30.12 -19.89 -6.26
C VAL A 2 -30.44 -18.60 -5.51
N ALA A 3 -30.30 -18.62 -4.20
CA ALA A 3 -30.34 -17.39 -3.45
C ALA A 3 -29.22 -16.50 -3.99
N CYS A 4 -29.56 -15.47 -4.70
CA CYS A 4 -28.61 -14.42 -5.02
C CYS A 4 -28.15 -13.83 -3.70
N THR A 5 -26.95 -14.21 -3.27
CA THR A 5 -26.26 -13.59 -2.15
C THR A 5 -25.63 -12.27 -2.62
N ALA A 6 -26.44 -11.40 -3.25
CA ALA A 6 -26.02 -10.04 -3.43
C ALA A 6 -25.90 -9.45 -2.02
N LYS A 7 -24.67 -9.13 -1.61
CA LYS A 7 -24.45 -8.46 -0.33
C LYS A 7 -25.25 -7.18 -0.31
N SER A 8 -25.91 -6.91 0.82
CA SER A 8 -26.52 -5.61 1.03
C SER A 8 -25.45 -4.51 0.89
N PRO A 9 -25.82 -3.26 0.54
CA PRO A 9 -24.87 -2.16 0.50
C PRO A 9 -24.05 -2.03 1.78
N SER A 10 -24.69 -2.16 2.94
CA SER A 10 -24.02 -2.13 4.24
C SER A 10 -23.01 -3.28 4.38
N GLY A 11 -23.37 -4.49 3.95
CA GLY A 11 -22.45 -5.64 3.97
C GLY A 11 -21.27 -5.47 3.02
N THR A 12 -21.48 -4.84 1.88
CA THR A 12 -20.41 -4.50 0.94
C THR A 12 -19.44 -3.51 1.58
N ILE A 13 -19.94 -2.47 2.23
CA ILE A 13 -19.12 -1.48 2.94
C ILE A 13 -18.33 -2.15 4.06
N ASP A 14 -18.93 -3.04 4.84
CA ASP A 14 -18.24 -3.80 5.89
C ASP A 14 -17.05 -4.59 5.32
N ALA A 15 -17.24 -5.25 4.18
CA ALA A 15 -16.16 -5.97 3.50
C ALA A 15 -15.04 -5.03 3.06
N MET A 16 -15.38 -3.85 2.57
CA MET A 16 -14.40 -2.83 2.17
C MET A 16 -13.62 -2.30 3.37
N GLN A 17 -14.27 -2.10 4.51
CA GLN A 17 -13.60 -1.69 5.77
C GLN A 17 -12.55 -2.72 6.19
N LYS A 18 -12.85 -4.00 6.06
CA LYS A 18 -11.87 -5.08 6.34
C LYS A 18 -10.69 -5.03 5.36
N ARG A 19 -10.93 -4.67 4.10
CA ARG A 19 -9.85 -4.50 3.12
C ARG A 19 -8.96 -3.29 3.45
N VAL A 20 -9.52 -2.19 3.93
CA VAL A 20 -8.76 -1.04 4.43
C VAL A 20 -7.86 -1.46 5.60
N ASP A 21 -8.42 -2.21 6.55
CA ASP A 21 -7.65 -2.75 7.69
C ASP A 21 -6.49 -3.65 7.21
N ALA A 22 -6.74 -4.45 6.17
CA ALA A 22 -5.72 -5.30 5.58
C ALA A 22 -4.60 -4.48 4.93
N VAL A 23 -4.94 -3.39 4.23
CA VAL A 23 -3.95 -2.45 3.67
C VAL A 23 -3.09 -1.86 4.79
N GLU A 24 -3.71 -1.40 5.86
CA GLU A 24 -2.98 -0.85 7.02
C GLU A 24 -1.99 -1.86 7.60
N ARG A 25 -2.42 -3.10 7.80
CA ARG A 25 -1.52 -4.17 8.28
C ARG A 25 -0.37 -4.43 7.32
N GLN A 26 -0.64 -4.44 6.02
CA GLN A 26 0.39 -4.64 4.99
C GLN A 26 1.41 -3.51 5.00
N VAL A 27 0.97 -2.25 5.19
CA VAL A 27 1.88 -1.11 5.34
C VAL A 27 2.78 -1.29 6.55
N GLU A 28 2.23 -1.66 7.69
CA GLU A 28 3.00 -1.90 8.91
C GLU A 28 4.01 -3.03 8.73
N MET A 29 3.62 -4.10 8.03
CA MET A 29 4.53 -5.21 7.73
C MET A 29 5.67 -4.83 6.80
N LEU A 30 5.41 -3.96 5.81
CA LEU A 30 6.46 -3.48 4.91
C LEU A 30 7.48 -2.59 5.64
N TYR A 31 7.02 -1.75 6.57
CA TYR A 31 7.87 -0.83 7.34
C TYR A 31 8.29 -1.48 8.66
N ASN A 32 8.77 -2.70 8.58
CA ASN A 32 9.22 -3.50 9.72
C ASN A 32 10.74 -3.46 9.86
N GLN A 33 11.28 -4.36 10.65
CA GLN A 33 12.72 -4.47 10.85
C GLN A 33 13.48 -4.73 9.56
N GLU A 34 12.92 -5.48 8.61
CA GLU A 34 13.58 -5.75 7.33
C GLU A 34 13.79 -4.48 6.50
N PHE A 35 12.84 -3.55 6.52
CA PHE A 35 13.00 -2.25 5.87
C PHE A 35 14.11 -1.45 6.53
N ASN A 36 14.13 -1.39 7.85
CA ASN A 36 15.17 -0.70 8.59
C ASN A 36 16.55 -1.28 8.31
N ASP A 37 16.63 -2.60 8.22
CA ASP A 37 17.87 -3.30 7.87
C ASP A 37 18.31 -2.97 6.44
N LEU A 38 17.37 -2.88 5.50
CA LEU A 38 17.67 -2.46 4.13
C LEU A 38 18.27 -1.06 4.07
N VAL A 39 17.70 -0.12 4.83
CA VAL A 39 18.22 1.26 4.93
C VAL A 39 19.64 1.26 5.50
N LYS A 40 19.88 0.51 6.57
CA LYS A 40 21.22 0.39 7.18
C LYS A 40 22.22 -0.24 6.20
N ASP A 41 21.81 -1.29 5.50
CA ASP A 41 22.66 -1.96 4.52
C ASP A 41 23.02 -1.00 3.37
N TYR A 42 22.05 -0.22 2.90
CA TYR A 42 22.32 0.80 1.89
C TYR A 42 23.34 1.83 2.39
N GLN A 43 23.16 2.33 3.63
CA GLN A 43 24.06 3.33 4.20
C GLN A 43 25.48 2.79 4.41
N ALA A 44 25.62 1.49 4.59
CA ALA A 44 26.91 0.83 4.77
C ALA A 44 27.61 0.50 3.45
N LEU A 45 26.95 0.69 2.30
CA LEU A 45 27.56 0.41 1.00
C LEU A 45 28.71 1.38 0.72
N ASP A 46 29.86 0.82 0.32
CA ASP A 46 31.05 1.60 -0.02
C ASP A 46 30.90 2.21 -1.42
N THR A 47 30.85 3.52 -1.48
CA THR A 47 30.76 4.27 -2.75
C THR A 47 31.94 4.01 -3.67
N THR A 48 33.14 3.86 -3.09
CA THR A 48 34.36 3.56 -3.86
C THR A 48 34.26 2.17 -4.50
N LEU A 49 33.78 1.20 -3.74
CA LEU A 49 33.57 -0.16 -4.25
C LEU A 49 32.50 -0.15 -5.37
N ALA A 50 31.43 0.63 -5.20
CA ALA A 50 30.39 0.78 -6.22
C ALA A 50 30.95 1.31 -7.54
N ARG A 51 31.84 2.28 -7.49
CA ARG A 51 32.52 2.81 -8.69
C ARG A 51 33.42 1.78 -9.34
N THR A 52 34.18 1.04 -8.54
CA THR A 52 35.07 -0.01 -9.03
C THR A 52 34.30 -1.11 -9.74
N LYS A 53 33.13 -1.46 -9.25
CA LYS A 53 32.26 -2.50 -9.82
C LYS A 53 31.30 -2.00 -10.89
N ASN A 54 31.32 -0.72 -11.19
CA ASN A 54 30.41 -0.09 -12.15
C ASN A 54 28.94 -0.29 -11.79
N ILE A 55 28.60 -0.19 -10.49
CA ILE A 55 27.25 -0.38 -9.95
C ILE A 55 26.67 0.91 -9.33
N VAL A 56 27.21 2.05 -9.70
CA VAL A 56 26.74 3.35 -9.21
C VAL A 56 25.28 3.59 -9.58
N ALA A 57 24.88 3.21 -10.79
CA ALA A 57 23.50 3.36 -11.26
C ALA A 57 22.53 2.57 -10.39
N GLU A 58 22.87 1.34 -9.99
CA GLU A 58 22.08 0.51 -9.12
C GLU A 58 21.94 1.12 -7.72
N MET A 59 23.00 1.72 -7.20
CA MET A 59 22.94 2.44 -5.92
C MET A 59 22.04 3.67 -5.98
N GLU A 60 22.09 4.42 -7.07
CA GLU A 60 21.24 5.59 -7.27
C GLU A 60 19.76 5.20 -7.35
N LEU A 61 19.44 4.09 -8.05
CA LEU A 61 18.09 3.56 -8.14
C LEU A 61 17.59 3.11 -6.77
N LEU A 62 18.43 2.46 -5.99
CA LEU A 62 18.09 2.04 -4.64
C LEU A 62 17.80 3.24 -3.75
N GLN A 63 18.63 4.28 -3.81
CA GLN A 63 18.42 5.52 -3.06
C GLN A 63 17.09 6.16 -3.41
N ALA A 64 16.80 6.29 -4.71
CA ALA A 64 15.55 6.87 -5.19
C ALA A 64 14.34 6.06 -4.70
N TYR A 65 14.43 4.74 -4.72
CA TYR A 65 13.40 3.84 -4.22
C TYR A 65 13.14 4.04 -2.73
N LEU A 66 14.22 4.08 -1.93
CA LEU A 66 14.08 4.25 -0.48
C LEU A 66 13.42 5.59 -0.13
N GLN A 67 13.78 6.66 -0.83
CA GLN A 67 13.17 7.97 -0.65
C GLN A 67 11.69 7.95 -1.02
N GLN A 68 11.34 7.35 -2.14
CA GLN A 68 9.96 7.22 -2.59
C GLN A 68 9.13 6.39 -1.60
N PHE A 69 9.71 5.32 -1.09
CA PHE A 69 9.06 4.43 -0.13
C PHE A 69 8.71 5.19 1.15
N GLU A 70 9.65 5.96 1.71
CA GLU A 70 9.40 6.79 2.90
C GLU A 70 8.32 7.84 2.66
N THR A 71 8.36 8.53 1.52
CA THR A 71 7.35 9.52 1.16
C THR A 71 5.97 8.88 1.05
N GLN A 72 5.88 7.74 0.38
CA GLN A 72 4.62 7.05 0.17
C GLN A 72 4.04 6.44 1.44
N ARG A 73 4.86 6.12 2.42
CA ARG A 73 4.40 5.67 3.72
C ARG A 73 3.40 6.64 4.34
N VAL A 74 3.77 7.92 4.35
CA VAL A 74 2.90 8.99 4.90
C VAL A 74 1.62 9.09 4.07
N VAL A 75 1.75 9.11 2.75
CA VAL A 75 0.60 9.23 1.83
C VAL A 75 -0.38 8.06 2.02
N ILE A 76 0.12 6.84 2.10
CA ILE A 76 -0.73 5.66 2.27
C ILE A 76 -1.44 5.69 3.62
N LYS A 77 -0.74 6.05 4.69
CA LYS A 77 -1.36 6.18 6.02
C LYS A 77 -2.48 7.22 6.03
N GLU A 78 -2.29 8.35 5.38
CA GLU A 78 -3.33 9.38 5.23
C GLU A 78 -4.50 8.87 4.41
N ASN A 79 -4.24 8.15 3.32
CA ASN A 79 -5.28 7.55 2.48
C ASN A 79 -6.09 6.50 3.24
N VAL A 80 -5.44 5.66 4.05
CA VAL A 80 -6.10 4.67 4.91
C VAL A 80 -7.04 5.37 5.89
N LYS A 81 -6.55 6.39 6.56
CA LYS A 81 -7.34 7.17 7.53
C LYS A 81 -8.56 7.80 6.85
N PHE A 82 -8.35 8.43 5.70
CA PHE A 82 -9.40 9.07 4.93
C PHE A 82 -10.46 8.06 4.45
N SER A 83 -10.02 6.94 3.87
CA SER A 83 -10.93 5.89 3.38
C SER A 83 -11.74 5.27 4.51
N ARG A 84 -11.11 5.05 5.67
CA ARG A 84 -11.81 4.53 6.85
C ARG A 84 -12.94 5.46 7.27
N GLN A 85 -12.69 6.77 7.29
CA GLN A 85 -13.71 7.77 7.64
C GLN A 85 -14.81 7.81 6.58
N GLN A 86 -14.45 7.84 5.31
CA GLN A 86 -15.41 7.86 4.20
C GLN A 86 -16.34 6.64 4.21
N LEU A 87 -15.78 5.47 4.45
CA LEU A 87 -16.58 4.23 4.52
C LEU A 87 -17.50 4.21 5.75
N SER A 88 -17.03 4.73 6.87
CA SER A 88 -17.85 4.86 8.09
C SER A 88 -19.03 5.79 7.85
N ASP A 89 -18.79 6.95 7.25
CA ASP A 89 -19.83 7.94 6.95
C ASP A 89 -20.82 7.38 5.92
N LEU A 90 -20.32 6.72 4.88
CA LEU A 90 -21.16 6.12 3.85
C LEU A 90 -22.05 5.02 4.43
N LYS A 91 -21.51 4.19 5.32
CA LYS A 91 -22.28 3.14 5.99
C LYS A 91 -23.44 3.72 6.79
N GLU A 92 -23.17 4.77 7.57
CA GLU A 92 -24.20 5.46 8.35
C GLU A 92 -25.29 6.02 7.44
N ASP A 93 -24.89 6.74 6.37
CA ASP A 93 -25.82 7.34 5.43
C ASP A 93 -26.68 6.29 4.73
N VAL A 94 -26.10 5.15 4.36
CA VAL A 94 -26.84 4.02 3.75
C VAL A 94 -27.83 3.41 4.75
N GLU A 95 -27.43 3.22 5.98
CA GLU A 95 -28.29 2.68 7.03
C GLU A 95 -29.47 3.59 7.35
N GLN A 96 -29.27 4.91 7.19
CA GLN A 96 -30.33 5.91 7.37
C GLN A 96 -31.15 6.15 6.09
N HIS A 97 -30.88 5.40 5.02
CA HIS A 97 -31.58 5.51 3.74
C HIS A 97 -31.55 6.93 3.15
N LEU A 98 -30.41 7.62 3.27
CA LEU A 98 -30.26 8.99 2.76
C LEU A 98 -30.14 9.04 1.24
N TYR A 99 -29.77 7.96 0.60
CA TYR A 99 -29.55 7.89 -0.86
C TYR A 99 -30.43 6.82 -1.48
N ASP A 100 -30.79 7.03 -2.77
CA ASP A 100 -31.42 5.99 -3.56
C ASP A 100 -30.40 4.89 -3.91
N ASP A 101 -30.88 3.79 -4.48
CA ASP A 101 -30.04 2.63 -4.81
C ASP A 101 -28.94 2.97 -5.82
N GLU A 102 -29.27 3.79 -6.81
CA GLU A 102 -28.32 4.21 -7.84
C GLU A 102 -27.19 5.07 -7.27
N THR A 103 -27.52 6.04 -6.44
CA THR A 103 -26.56 6.91 -5.79
C THR A 103 -25.69 6.14 -4.81
N THR A 104 -26.28 5.22 -4.04
CA THR A 104 -25.56 4.35 -3.13
C THR A 104 -24.54 3.49 -3.88
N ALA A 105 -24.96 2.87 -5.00
CA ALA A 105 -24.08 2.06 -5.83
C ALA A 105 -22.91 2.88 -6.38
N LYS A 106 -23.17 4.12 -6.80
CA LYS A 106 -22.13 5.02 -7.29
C LYS A 106 -21.08 5.32 -6.22
N TYR A 107 -21.51 5.68 -5.02
CA TYR A 107 -20.58 6.00 -3.93
C TYR A 107 -19.77 4.78 -3.50
N ILE A 108 -20.38 3.61 -3.45
CA ILE A 108 -19.68 2.36 -3.16
C ILE A 108 -18.63 2.09 -4.24
N ASN A 109 -18.96 2.30 -5.51
CA ASN A 109 -18.02 2.11 -6.62
C ASN A 109 -16.85 3.09 -6.56
N ASP A 110 -17.10 4.34 -6.17
CA ASP A 110 -16.05 5.35 -6.01
C ASP A 110 -15.05 4.92 -4.91
N GLU A 111 -15.56 4.44 -3.78
CA GLU A 111 -14.71 3.93 -2.69
C GLU A 111 -13.95 2.66 -3.09
N GLU A 112 -14.59 1.77 -3.85
CA GLU A 112 -13.94 0.57 -4.39
C GLU A 112 -12.75 0.94 -5.28
N THR A 113 -12.89 1.96 -6.13
CA THR A 113 -11.84 2.45 -7.00
C THR A 113 -10.63 2.94 -6.19
N GLU A 114 -10.87 3.74 -5.15
CA GLU A 114 -9.81 4.23 -4.28
C GLU A 114 -9.11 3.10 -3.51
N LEU A 115 -9.89 2.14 -3.04
CA LEU A 115 -9.36 0.98 -2.31
C LEU A 115 -8.45 0.14 -3.20
N ARG A 116 -8.86 -0.11 -4.45
CA ARG A 116 -8.03 -0.84 -5.42
C ARG A 116 -6.72 -0.11 -5.71
N ARG A 117 -6.74 1.22 -5.76
CA ARG A 117 -5.51 2.01 -5.93
C ARG A 117 -4.55 1.81 -4.77
N MET A 118 -5.05 1.83 -3.54
CA MET A 118 -4.21 1.58 -2.36
C MET A 118 -3.64 0.17 -2.38
N GLU A 119 -4.46 -0.84 -2.68
CA GLU A 119 -4.02 -2.23 -2.76
C GLU A 119 -2.94 -2.43 -3.83
N ALA A 120 -3.12 -1.82 -5.00
CA ALA A 120 -2.14 -1.89 -6.08
C ALA A 120 -0.84 -1.21 -5.71
N LYS A 121 -0.90 -0.07 -5.03
CA LYS A 121 0.27 0.66 -4.56
C LYS A 121 1.08 -0.15 -3.56
N ILE A 122 0.42 -0.79 -2.59
CA ILE A 122 1.08 -1.65 -1.61
C ILE A 122 1.75 -2.84 -2.29
N LYS A 123 1.07 -3.49 -3.22
CA LYS A 123 1.63 -4.60 -3.99
C LYS A 123 2.88 -4.17 -4.75
N TYR A 124 2.83 -3.02 -5.41
CA TYR A 124 3.97 -2.45 -6.13
C TYR A 124 5.17 -2.26 -5.20
N PHE A 125 4.97 -1.64 -4.04
CA PHE A 125 6.05 -1.40 -3.10
C PHE A 125 6.61 -2.70 -2.52
N GLN A 126 5.77 -3.69 -2.27
CA GLN A 126 6.22 -4.99 -1.80
C GLN A 126 7.12 -5.69 -2.83
N GLU A 127 6.72 -5.69 -4.08
CA GLU A 127 7.51 -6.27 -5.18
C GLU A 127 8.84 -5.54 -5.35
N LYS A 128 8.83 -4.22 -5.28
CA LYS A 128 10.06 -3.41 -5.38
C LYS A 128 10.97 -3.62 -4.17
N PHE A 129 10.39 -3.73 -2.98
CA PHE A 129 11.15 -4.02 -1.76
C PHE A 129 11.90 -5.36 -1.88
N ASP A 130 11.21 -6.40 -2.32
CA ASP A 130 11.82 -7.71 -2.51
C ASP A 130 12.95 -7.66 -3.55
N ALA A 131 12.74 -6.94 -4.64
CA ALA A 131 13.76 -6.76 -5.67
C ALA A 131 14.99 -6.02 -5.12
N GLN A 132 14.78 -4.96 -4.33
CA GLN A 132 15.88 -4.17 -3.76
C GLN A 132 16.67 -4.95 -2.69
N LYS A 133 16.00 -5.79 -1.91
CA LYS A 133 16.71 -6.70 -0.99
C LYS A 133 17.69 -7.60 -1.73
N LYS A 134 17.31 -8.11 -2.89
CA LYS A 134 18.19 -8.95 -3.72
C LYS A 134 19.38 -8.15 -4.23
N VAL A 135 19.17 -6.92 -4.67
CA VAL A 135 20.24 -6.04 -5.15
C VAL A 135 21.26 -5.78 -4.03
N VAL A 136 20.79 -5.40 -2.83
CA VAL A 136 21.67 -5.15 -1.69
C VAL A 136 22.48 -6.39 -1.32
N LYS A 137 21.85 -7.58 -1.33
CA LYS A 137 22.58 -8.83 -1.07
C LYS A 137 23.71 -9.07 -2.08
N GLN A 138 23.47 -8.78 -3.35
CA GLN A 138 24.49 -8.91 -4.39
C GLN A 138 25.63 -7.93 -4.19
N LEU A 139 25.33 -6.69 -3.79
CA LEU A 139 26.34 -5.66 -3.55
C LEU A 139 27.21 -5.95 -2.31
N ARG A 140 26.71 -6.74 -1.38
CA ARG A 140 27.42 -7.10 -0.15
C ARG A 140 28.24 -8.38 -0.26
N LYS A 141 28.03 -9.20 -1.28
CA LYS A 141 28.63 -10.54 -1.41
C LYS A 141 30.13 -10.53 -1.75
N GLU A 142 30.76 -9.43 -1.59
CA GLU A 142 32.21 -9.32 -1.81
C GLU A 142 32.85 -8.58 -0.67
#